data_7300f766c7523b98a2383ba869bbef45
#
_entry.id   7300f766c7523b98a2383ba869bbef45
#
_cell.length_a   1.000
_cell.length_b   1.000
_cell.length_c   1.000
_cell.angle_alpha   90.00
_cell.angle_beta   90.00
_cell.angle_gamma   90.00
#
_symmetry.space_group_name_H-M   'P 1'
#
loop_
_entity.id
_entity.type
_entity.pdbx_description
1 polymer ?
#
loop_
_entity_poly.entity_id
_entity_poly.type
_entity_poly.pdbx_seq_one_letter_code
_entity_poly.pdbx_strand_id
1 'polypeptide(L)' 'MASLAEYFKANRYQGKYNIGDRVIGKWNKIPFVGTVGNDTLINEIEGPRISVYLDLPIKYKDVVYNVVIVKHKDVKPYG' A
#
# COMPACT_ATOMS: atom_id res chain seq x y z
N MET A 1 -33.35 4.35 7.87
CA MET A 1 -32.27 3.60 7.18
C MET A 1 -31.25 4.59 6.64
N ALA A 2 -29.98 4.34 6.90
CA ALA A 2 -28.92 5.20 6.37
C ALA A 2 -28.86 5.12 4.85
N SER A 3 -28.55 6.21 4.19
CA SER A 3 -28.35 6.22 2.76
C SER A 3 -27.05 5.47 2.42
N LEU A 4 -26.91 5.07 1.16
CA LEU A 4 -25.69 4.42 0.69
C LEU A 4 -24.47 5.31 0.92
N ALA A 5 -24.61 6.62 0.71
CA ALA A 5 -23.53 7.57 0.95
C ALA A 5 -23.11 7.60 2.42
N GLU A 6 -24.08 7.57 3.34
CA GLU A 6 -23.78 7.52 4.76
C GLU A 6 -23.11 6.21 5.17
N TYR A 7 -23.54 5.10 4.57
CA TYR A 7 -22.92 3.81 4.80
C TYR A 7 -21.45 3.84 4.38
N PHE A 8 -21.14 4.30 3.19
CA PHE A 8 -19.75 4.39 2.72
C PHE A 8 -18.92 5.36 3.56
N LYS A 9 -19.52 6.47 3.97
CA LYS A 9 -18.82 7.43 4.82
C LYS A 9 -18.47 6.82 6.18
N ALA A 10 -19.43 6.11 6.80
CA ALA A 10 -19.22 5.52 8.12
C ALA A 10 -18.25 4.35 8.09
N ASN A 11 -18.23 3.59 7.00
CA ASN A 11 -17.43 2.38 6.87
C ASN A 11 -16.20 2.60 5.98
N ARG A 12 -15.95 3.82 5.57
CA ARG A 12 -14.82 4.14 4.70
C ARG A 12 -13.52 3.84 5.40
N TYR A 13 -12.67 3.05 4.74
CA TYR A 13 -11.32 2.85 5.19
C TYR A 13 -10.52 4.14 5.07
N GLN A 14 -9.86 4.52 6.15
CA GLN A 14 -8.95 5.65 6.13
C GLN A 14 -7.54 5.12 6.15
N GLY A 15 -6.83 5.29 5.06
CA GLY A 15 -5.46 4.82 4.92
C GLY A 15 -4.53 5.46 5.93
N LYS A 16 -3.53 4.69 6.33
CA LYS A 16 -2.48 5.18 7.21
C LYS A 16 -1.51 6.09 6.47
N TYR A 17 -1.36 5.86 5.17
CA TYR A 17 -0.42 6.59 4.32
C TYR A 17 -1.16 7.39 3.27
N ASN A 18 -0.57 8.52 2.89
CA ASN A 18 -1.10 9.36 1.83
C ASN A 18 -0.31 9.16 0.54
N ILE A 19 -0.96 9.42 -0.60
CA ILE A 19 -0.28 9.41 -1.90
C ILE A 19 0.90 10.38 -1.84
N GLY A 20 2.07 9.90 -2.22
CA GLY A 20 3.29 10.70 -2.20
C GLY A 20 4.17 10.49 -0.99
N ASP A 21 3.67 9.82 0.06
CA ASP A 21 4.48 9.53 1.24
C ASP A 21 5.64 8.62 0.86
N ARG A 22 6.81 8.90 1.45
CA ARG A 22 7.99 8.06 1.26
C ARG A 22 7.99 6.95 2.29
N VAL A 23 8.28 5.72 1.83
CA VAL A 23 8.30 4.54 2.70
C VAL A 23 9.49 3.67 2.39
N ILE A 24 9.89 2.89 3.38
CA ILE A 24 10.90 1.85 3.25
C ILE A 24 10.30 0.56 3.79
N GLY A 25 10.63 -0.55 3.17
CA GLY A 25 10.09 -1.84 3.60
C GLY A 25 10.74 -2.99 2.87
N LYS A 26 10.05 -4.14 2.93
CA LYS A 26 10.50 -5.37 2.26
C LYS A 26 9.34 -5.99 1.50
N TRP A 27 9.65 -6.52 0.33
CA TRP A 27 8.72 -7.28 -0.49
C TRP A 27 9.41 -8.60 -0.88
N ASN A 28 8.80 -9.74 -0.49
CA ASN A 28 9.42 -11.04 -0.67
C ASN A 28 10.85 -11.09 -0.11
N LYS A 29 11.04 -10.48 1.06
CA LYS A 29 12.33 -10.35 1.77
C LYS A 29 13.33 -9.43 1.05
N ILE A 30 12.93 -8.75 -0.02
CA ILE A 30 13.78 -7.81 -0.75
C ILE A 30 13.51 -6.41 -0.23
N PRO A 31 14.51 -5.72 0.32
CA PRO A 31 14.31 -4.35 0.81
C PRO A 31 14.07 -3.38 -0.33
N PHE A 32 13.23 -2.39 -0.08
CA PHE A 32 12.92 -1.36 -1.07
C PHE A 32 12.69 -0.02 -0.42
N VAL A 33 12.83 1.04 -1.21
CA VAL A 33 12.40 2.39 -0.88
C VAL A 33 11.50 2.86 -2.01
N GLY A 34 10.44 3.55 -1.68
CA GLY A 34 9.53 4.02 -2.70
C GLY A 34 8.56 5.06 -2.22
N THR A 35 7.60 5.36 -3.08
CA THR A 35 6.56 6.38 -2.86
C THR A 35 5.20 5.73 -2.89
N VAL A 36 4.37 6.03 -1.89
CA VAL A 36 3.03 5.48 -1.81
C VAL A 36 2.18 5.99 -2.98
N GLY A 37 1.61 5.07 -3.73
CA GLY A 37 0.66 5.39 -4.79
C GLY A 37 -0.78 5.28 -4.31
N ASN A 38 -1.05 4.35 -3.40
CA ASN A 38 -2.38 4.17 -2.86
C ASN A 38 -2.33 3.36 -1.57
N ASP A 39 -3.26 3.63 -0.67
CA ASP A 39 -3.44 2.86 0.57
C ASP A 39 -4.92 2.51 0.65
N THR A 40 -5.26 1.27 0.29
CA THR A 40 -6.64 0.85 0.17
C THR A 40 -6.94 -0.41 0.96
N LEU A 41 -8.19 -0.55 1.35
CA LEU A 41 -8.72 -1.78 1.93
C LEU A 41 -9.26 -2.63 0.78
N ILE A 42 -8.57 -3.75 0.49
CA ILE A 42 -8.99 -4.67 -0.57
C ILE A 42 -10.31 -5.34 -0.18
N ASN A 43 -10.33 -5.96 1.01
CA ASN A 43 -11.53 -6.54 1.60
C ASN A 43 -11.26 -6.77 3.10
N GLU A 44 -12.30 -7.14 3.83
CA GLU A 44 -12.16 -7.34 5.28
C GLU A 44 -11.24 -8.49 5.66
N ILE A 45 -11.15 -9.49 4.79
CA ILE A 45 -10.32 -10.68 5.06
C ILE A 45 -8.85 -10.37 4.80
N GLU A 46 -8.55 -9.81 3.65
CA GLU A 46 -7.17 -9.50 3.28
C GLU A 46 -6.62 -8.27 3.97
N GLY A 47 -7.52 -7.36 4.35
CA GLY A 47 -7.13 -6.13 5.02
C GLY A 47 -6.53 -5.09 4.09
N PRO A 48 -5.93 -4.05 4.67
CA PRO A 48 -5.39 -2.94 3.87
C PRO A 48 -4.11 -3.33 3.14
N ARG A 49 -3.94 -2.74 1.96
CA ARG A 49 -2.74 -2.90 1.14
C ARG A 49 -2.28 -1.54 0.65
N ILE A 50 -0.96 -1.41 0.52
CA ILE A 50 -0.33 -0.20 0.01
C ILE A 50 0.33 -0.54 -1.32
N SER A 51 0.06 0.24 -2.36
CA SER A 51 0.85 0.18 -3.58
C SER A 51 1.99 1.18 -3.46
N VAL A 52 3.20 0.74 -3.79
CA VAL A 52 4.40 1.56 -3.67
C VAL A 52 5.12 1.59 -5.01
N TYR A 53 5.36 2.80 -5.51
CA TYR A 53 6.21 2.99 -6.70
C TYR A 53 7.66 2.94 -6.25
N LEU A 54 8.38 1.95 -6.73
CA LEU A 54 9.76 1.71 -6.31
C LEU A 54 10.72 2.74 -6.89
N ASP A 55 11.69 3.18 -6.08
CA ASP A 55 12.76 4.05 -6.56
C ASP A 55 13.66 3.29 -7.54
N LEU A 56 13.94 2.02 -7.23
CA LEU A 56 14.71 1.13 -8.09
C LEU A 56 13.87 -0.11 -8.37
N PRO A 57 13.74 -0.51 -9.64
CA PRO A 57 12.99 -1.72 -9.98
C PRO A 57 13.55 -2.96 -9.27
N ILE A 58 12.66 -3.89 -8.94
CA ILE A 58 13.04 -5.17 -8.35
C ILE A 58 12.82 -6.26 -9.39
N LYS A 59 13.85 -7.06 -9.62
CA LYS A 59 13.74 -8.26 -10.45
C LYS A 59 13.44 -9.45 -9.53
N TYR A 60 12.31 -10.12 -9.75
CA TYR A 60 11.91 -11.26 -8.96
C TYR A 60 11.31 -12.33 -9.88
N LYS A 61 11.88 -13.54 -9.84
CA LYS A 61 11.44 -14.65 -10.71
C LYS A 61 11.36 -14.25 -12.18
N ASP A 62 12.42 -13.60 -12.66
CA ASP A 62 12.55 -13.15 -14.06
C ASP A 62 11.54 -12.08 -14.50
N VAL A 63 10.85 -11.46 -13.54
CA VAL A 63 9.94 -10.35 -13.81
C VAL A 63 10.47 -9.10 -13.12
N VAL A 64 10.43 -7.98 -13.83
CA VAL A 64 10.84 -6.68 -13.29
C VAL A 64 9.61 -5.95 -12.78
N TYR A 65 9.67 -5.52 -11.51
CA TYR A 65 8.57 -4.81 -10.85
C TYR A 65 8.99 -3.37 -10.59
N ASN A 66 8.14 -2.44 -11.01
CA ASN A 66 8.28 -1.02 -10.69
C ASN A 66 7.34 -0.58 -9.59
N VAL A 67 6.32 -1.41 -9.31
CA VAL A 67 5.31 -1.19 -8.28
C VAL A 67 5.16 -2.49 -7.51
N VAL A 68 5.06 -2.39 -6.19
CA VAL A 68 4.76 -3.55 -5.34
C VAL A 68 3.55 -3.24 -4.48
N ILE A 69 2.84 -4.29 -4.07
CA ILE A 69 1.69 -4.18 -3.17
C ILE A 69 2.05 -4.92 -1.89
N VAL A 70 2.00 -4.20 -0.76
CA VAL A 70 2.45 -4.73 0.52
C VAL A 70 1.45 -4.40 1.63
N LYS A 71 1.61 -5.08 2.76
CA LYS A 71 0.82 -4.80 3.96
C LYS A 71 1.45 -3.66 4.75
N HIS A 72 0.65 -3.01 5.60
CA HIS A 72 1.16 -1.93 6.46
C HIS A 72 2.34 -2.37 7.32
N LYS A 73 2.30 -3.61 7.82
CA LYS A 73 3.38 -4.12 8.68
C LYS A 73 4.72 -4.29 7.96
N ASP A 74 4.70 -4.31 6.63
CA ASP A 74 5.89 -4.54 5.82
C ASP A 74 6.59 -3.24 5.42
N VAL A 75 6.03 -2.10 5.80
CA VAL A 75 6.60 -0.79 5.49
C VAL A 75 6.58 0.11 6.71
N LYS A 76 7.43 1.13 6.67
CA LYS A 76 7.43 2.22 7.65
C LYS A 76 7.79 3.53 6.95
N PRO A 77 7.45 4.67 7.56
CA PRO A 77 7.82 5.96 6.97
C PRO A 77 9.34 6.05 6.77
N TYR A 78 9.75 6.63 5.65
CA TYR A 78 11.14 6.83 5.31
C TYR A 78 11.46 8.32 5.36
N GLY A 79 12.40 8.65 6.18
CA GLY A 79 12.81 10.05 6.36
C GLY A 79 12.70 10.51 7.82
#